data_b15a812b4f7631c4851985d106045439
#
_entry.id   b15a812b4f7631c4851985d106045439
#
_cell.length_a   1.000
_cell.length_b   1.000
_cell.length_c   1.000
_cell.angle_alpha   90.00
_cell.angle_beta   90.00
_cell.angle_gamma   90.00
#
_symmetry.space_group_name_H-M   'P 1'
#
loop_
_entity.id
_entity.type
_entity.pdbx_description
1 polymer ?
#
loop_
_entity_poly.entity_id
_entity_poly.type
_entity_poly.pdbx_seq_one_letter_code
_entity_poly.pdbx_strand_id
1 'polypeptide(L)'
;YKSCDLIRKLKELGHSVKVVPTPSALKFVGAATFEALSGEPVSATVWERVDEVAHIEIGRGADLMIIAPATANTIARLAHGAADDLLSATVLVTKAPVVICPAMHSDMWLNEAVQNNLEILKQRQFHVIPPAVGRLTGSDSGVGRLPEVTEIIEESLSLLQGSKILTDMRILITAGG
;
A
#
# COMPACT_ATOMS: atom_id res chain seq x y z
N TYR A 1 -10.11 3.83 -7.70
CA TYR A 1 -9.80 5.21 -8.12
C TYR A 1 -8.95 5.96 -7.09
N LYS A 2 -9.18 5.78 -5.77
CA LYS A 2 -8.41 6.48 -4.71
C LYS A 2 -6.91 6.20 -4.78
N SER A 3 -6.48 5.00 -5.14
CA SER A 3 -5.05 4.69 -5.33
C SER A 3 -4.44 5.52 -6.46
N CYS A 4 -5.18 5.72 -7.55
CA CYS A 4 -4.75 6.58 -8.67
C CYS A 4 -4.65 8.06 -8.24
N ASP A 5 -5.60 8.54 -7.44
CA ASP A 5 -5.58 9.90 -6.89
C ASP A 5 -4.42 10.09 -5.90
N LEU A 6 -4.15 9.09 -5.07
CA LEU A 6 -3.01 9.06 -4.14
C LEU A 6 -1.68 9.21 -4.89
N ILE A 7 -1.47 8.42 -5.96
CA ILE A 7 -0.28 8.52 -6.81
C ILE A 7 -0.13 9.93 -7.36
N ARG A 8 -1.19 10.49 -7.95
CA ARG A 8 -1.17 11.83 -8.54
C ARG A 8 -0.80 12.90 -7.53
N LYS A 9 -1.46 12.91 -6.37
CA LYS A 9 -1.21 13.91 -5.32
C LYS A 9 0.20 13.84 -4.75
N LEU A 10 0.75 12.64 -4.56
CA LEU A 10 2.14 12.49 -4.10
C LEU A 10 3.13 13.00 -5.16
N LYS A 11 2.86 12.76 -6.44
CA LYS A 11 3.66 13.34 -7.54
C LYS A 11 3.57 14.87 -7.58
N GLU A 12 2.37 15.45 -7.38
CA GLU A 12 2.16 16.90 -7.30
C GLU A 12 2.91 17.53 -6.12
N LEU A 13 3.09 16.78 -5.02
CA LEU A 13 3.91 17.17 -3.87
C LEU A 13 5.44 17.05 -4.12
N GLY A 14 5.85 16.58 -5.29
CA GLY A 14 7.26 16.48 -5.69
C GLY A 14 7.93 15.16 -5.30
N HIS A 15 7.17 14.14 -4.91
CA HIS A 15 7.73 12.82 -4.58
C HIS A 15 7.91 11.94 -5.82
N SER A 16 8.94 11.10 -5.82
CA SER A 16 9.05 9.98 -6.75
C SER A 16 8.16 8.83 -6.28
N VAL A 17 7.31 8.30 -7.15
CA VAL A 17 6.35 7.26 -6.80
C VAL A 17 6.58 6.02 -7.65
N LYS A 18 6.90 4.90 -7.02
CA LYS A 18 6.94 3.56 -7.63
C LYS A 18 5.65 2.81 -7.26
N VAL A 19 5.03 2.15 -8.24
CA VAL A 19 3.78 1.40 -8.00
C VAL A 19 4.05 -0.10 -8.14
N VAL A 20 3.67 -0.86 -7.11
CA VAL A 20 3.76 -2.33 -7.10
C VAL A 20 2.36 -2.89 -6.83
N PRO A 21 1.53 -3.09 -7.86
CA PRO A 21 0.19 -3.64 -7.69
C PRO A 21 0.25 -5.14 -7.40
N THR A 22 -0.76 -5.66 -6.71
CA THR A 22 -1.00 -7.10 -6.68
C THR A 22 -1.57 -7.57 -8.03
N PRO A 23 -1.44 -8.87 -8.38
CA PRO A 23 -2.10 -9.41 -9.56
C PRO A 23 -3.61 -9.18 -9.59
N SER A 24 -4.25 -9.17 -8.41
CA SER A 24 -5.68 -8.86 -8.28
C SER A 24 -5.99 -7.39 -8.54
N ALA A 25 -5.15 -6.46 -8.12
CA ALA A 25 -5.34 -5.03 -8.36
C ALA A 25 -5.33 -4.70 -9.86
N LEU A 26 -4.51 -5.40 -10.65
CA LEU A 26 -4.44 -5.23 -12.11
C LEU A 26 -5.74 -5.63 -12.84
N LYS A 27 -6.63 -6.38 -12.19
CA LYS A 27 -7.97 -6.68 -12.74
C LYS A 27 -8.92 -5.49 -12.64
N PHE A 28 -8.66 -4.53 -11.74
CA PHE A 28 -9.46 -3.33 -11.55
C PHE A 28 -8.87 -2.10 -12.24
N VAL A 29 -7.54 -1.98 -12.23
CA VAL A 29 -6.81 -0.87 -12.85
C VAL A 29 -5.64 -1.45 -13.63
N GLY A 30 -5.63 -1.27 -14.93
CA GLY A 30 -4.57 -1.80 -15.79
C GLY A 30 -3.21 -1.16 -15.51
N ALA A 31 -2.12 -1.90 -15.77
CA ALA A 31 -0.74 -1.44 -15.57
C ALA A 31 -0.47 -0.10 -16.25
N ALA A 32 -0.94 0.09 -17.48
CA ALA A 32 -0.77 1.33 -18.24
C ALA A 32 -1.29 2.58 -17.52
N THR A 33 -2.37 2.46 -16.72
CA THR A 33 -2.86 3.58 -15.91
C THR A 33 -1.89 3.94 -14.81
N PHE A 34 -1.35 2.96 -14.10
CA PHE A 34 -0.36 3.16 -13.05
C PHE A 34 0.95 3.72 -13.62
N GLU A 35 1.41 3.21 -14.76
CA GLU A 35 2.60 3.71 -15.46
C GLU A 35 2.44 5.17 -15.90
N ALA A 36 1.29 5.53 -16.48
CA ALA A 36 1.01 6.89 -16.87
C ALA A 36 0.98 7.87 -15.69
N LEU A 37 0.49 7.43 -14.52
CA LEU A 37 0.41 8.27 -13.33
C LEU A 37 1.75 8.40 -12.59
N SER A 38 2.50 7.31 -12.47
CA SER A 38 3.77 7.30 -11.75
C SER A 38 4.95 7.78 -12.59
N GLY A 39 4.88 7.57 -13.91
CA GLY A 39 6.00 7.76 -14.83
C GLY A 39 7.05 6.64 -14.76
N GLU A 40 6.70 5.51 -14.13
CA GLU A 40 7.60 4.38 -13.88
C GLU A 40 6.98 3.07 -14.39
N PRO A 41 7.78 2.11 -14.87
CA PRO A 41 7.29 0.78 -15.24
C PRO A 41 6.63 0.07 -14.06
N VAL A 42 5.57 -0.67 -14.35
CA VAL A 42 4.79 -1.42 -13.35
C VAL A 42 4.92 -2.92 -13.57
N SER A 43 5.32 -3.63 -12.52
CA SER A 43 5.37 -5.09 -12.46
C SER A 43 4.63 -5.60 -11.23
N ALA A 44 3.94 -6.73 -11.36
CA ALA A 44 3.23 -7.40 -10.25
C ALA A 44 3.92 -8.71 -9.83
N THR A 45 4.89 -9.17 -10.60
CA THR A 45 5.54 -10.46 -10.36
C THR A 45 7.03 -10.29 -10.09
N VAL A 46 7.59 -11.18 -9.28
CA VAL A 46 9.04 -11.24 -9.02
C VAL A 46 9.83 -11.81 -10.22
N TRP A 47 9.13 -12.38 -11.21
CA TRP A 47 9.73 -13.11 -12.32
C TRP A 47 9.98 -12.28 -13.57
N GLU A 48 9.44 -11.07 -13.68
CA GLU A 48 9.59 -10.22 -14.86
C GLU A 48 10.99 -9.59 -14.99
N ARG A 49 11.73 -9.48 -13.89
CA ARG A 49 13.10 -8.93 -13.83
C ARG A 49 13.95 -9.75 -12.86
N VAL A 50 14.13 -11.03 -13.17
CA VAL A 50 14.84 -12.00 -12.31
C VAL A 50 16.31 -11.62 -12.11
N ASP A 51 16.93 -11.04 -13.12
CA ASP A 51 18.32 -10.60 -13.16
C ASP A 51 18.61 -9.41 -12.22
N GLU A 52 17.61 -8.60 -11.87
CA GLU A 52 17.79 -7.39 -11.08
C GLU A 52 17.35 -7.52 -9.61
N VAL A 53 16.83 -8.68 -9.19
CA VAL A 53 16.28 -8.89 -7.83
C VAL A 53 15.37 -7.73 -7.42
N ALA A 54 14.41 -7.39 -8.27
CA ALA A 54 13.59 -6.17 -8.23
C ALA A 54 13.01 -5.85 -6.85
N HIS A 55 12.56 -6.86 -6.09
CA HIS A 55 12.01 -6.67 -4.74
C HIS A 55 13.04 -6.12 -3.74
N ILE A 56 14.33 -6.46 -3.90
CA ILE A 56 15.41 -5.95 -3.03
C ILE A 56 15.70 -4.50 -3.37
N GLU A 57 15.85 -4.18 -4.65
CA GLU A 57 16.11 -2.82 -5.11
C GLU A 57 14.97 -1.87 -4.70
N ILE A 58 13.72 -2.26 -5.01
CA ILE A 58 12.53 -1.48 -4.68
C ILE A 58 12.40 -1.30 -3.17
N GLY A 59 12.51 -2.38 -2.39
CA GLY A 59 12.29 -2.33 -0.94
C GLY A 59 13.37 -1.55 -0.19
N ARG A 60 14.63 -1.63 -0.62
CA ARG A 60 15.73 -0.86 -0.03
C ARG A 60 15.76 0.58 -0.51
N GLY A 61 15.27 0.83 -1.70
CA GLY A 61 15.24 2.15 -2.31
C GLY A 61 14.09 3.04 -1.83
N ALA A 62 13.09 2.49 -1.16
CA ALA A 62 11.95 3.27 -0.67
C ALA A 62 12.29 4.02 0.62
N ASP A 63 11.79 5.25 0.73
CA ASP A 63 11.83 6.07 1.95
C ASP A 63 10.51 5.92 2.74
N LEU A 64 9.43 5.52 2.06
CA LEU A 64 8.11 5.24 2.62
C LEU A 64 7.40 4.20 1.75
N MET A 65 6.64 3.30 2.37
CA MET A 65 5.78 2.35 1.68
C MET A 65 4.32 2.54 2.13
N ILE A 66 3.40 2.69 1.16
CA ILE A 66 1.96 2.84 1.44
C ILE A 66 1.20 1.71 0.73
N ILE A 67 0.46 0.91 1.48
CA ILE A 67 -0.38 -0.17 0.97
C ILE A 67 -1.85 0.27 1.00
N ALA A 68 -2.35 0.75 -0.14
CA ALA A 68 -3.67 1.38 -0.23
C ALA A 68 -4.41 1.04 -1.55
N PRO A 69 -5.48 0.25 -1.48
CA PRO A 69 -6.04 -0.40 -0.31
C PRO A 69 -5.27 -1.66 0.11
N ALA A 70 -5.39 -2.05 1.38
CA ALA A 70 -4.98 -3.36 1.88
C ALA A 70 -6.22 -4.22 2.14
N THR A 71 -6.37 -5.31 1.39
CA THR A 71 -7.45 -6.29 1.61
C THR A 71 -7.12 -7.22 2.80
N ALA A 72 -8.11 -7.93 3.32
CA ALA A 72 -7.90 -8.94 4.36
C ALA A 72 -6.85 -9.99 3.94
N ASN A 73 -6.85 -10.39 2.66
CA ASN A 73 -5.85 -11.30 2.13
C ASN A 73 -4.43 -10.71 2.18
N THR A 74 -4.26 -9.47 1.74
CA THR A 74 -2.96 -8.78 1.80
C THR A 74 -2.48 -8.68 3.25
N ILE A 75 -3.34 -8.25 4.17
CA ILE A 75 -3.03 -8.15 5.60
C ILE A 75 -2.58 -9.50 6.16
N ALA A 76 -3.31 -10.59 5.89
CA ALA A 76 -2.96 -11.93 6.33
C ALA A 76 -1.59 -12.39 5.80
N ARG A 77 -1.33 -12.19 4.50
CA ARG A 77 -0.06 -12.55 3.87
C ARG A 77 1.12 -11.81 4.49
N LEU A 78 1.00 -10.52 4.72
CA LEU A 78 2.04 -9.71 5.34
C LEU A 78 2.25 -10.10 6.81
N ALA A 79 1.17 -10.37 7.56
CA ALA A 79 1.25 -10.81 8.95
C ALA A 79 1.98 -12.16 9.10
N HIS A 80 1.89 -13.03 8.10
CA HIS A 80 2.52 -14.36 8.13
C HIS A 80 3.83 -14.45 7.31
N GLY A 81 4.31 -13.34 6.74
CA GLY A 81 5.59 -13.29 6.03
C GLY A 81 5.59 -14.01 4.70
N ALA A 82 4.47 -14.03 3.98
CA ALA A 82 4.41 -14.55 2.62
C ALA A 82 5.32 -13.75 1.67
N ALA A 83 5.86 -14.40 0.65
CA ALA A 83 6.74 -13.79 -0.36
C ALA A 83 6.42 -14.34 -1.77
N ASP A 84 5.14 -14.52 -2.07
CA ASP A 84 4.65 -15.17 -3.29
C ASP A 84 4.25 -14.18 -4.40
N ASP A 85 4.37 -12.87 -4.14
CA ASP A 85 4.30 -11.81 -5.14
C ASP A 85 5.33 -10.69 -4.88
N LEU A 86 5.44 -9.75 -5.83
CA LEU A 86 6.41 -8.67 -5.73
C LEU A 86 6.16 -7.77 -4.52
N LEU A 87 4.90 -7.48 -4.18
CA LEU A 87 4.55 -6.68 -3.00
C LEU A 87 5.06 -7.33 -1.71
N SER A 88 4.65 -8.56 -1.44
CA SER A 88 4.98 -9.25 -0.19
C SER A 88 6.49 -9.48 -0.04
N ALA A 89 7.17 -9.84 -1.14
CA ALA A 89 8.63 -9.96 -1.15
C ALA A 89 9.32 -8.61 -0.86
N THR A 90 8.81 -7.50 -1.43
CA THR A 90 9.35 -6.15 -1.21
C THR A 90 9.17 -5.70 0.24
N VAL A 91 8.02 -5.98 0.85
CA VAL A 91 7.75 -5.66 2.26
C VAL A 91 8.73 -6.37 3.21
N LEU A 92 9.13 -7.60 2.91
CA LEU A 92 10.07 -8.35 3.76
C LEU A 92 11.49 -7.76 3.77
N VAL A 93 11.88 -6.99 2.76
CA VAL A 93 13.24 -6.44 2.65
C VAL A 93 13.31 -4.94 2.93
N THR A 94 12.17 -4.25 2.99
CA THR A 94 12.15 -2.81 3.24
C THR A 94 12.59 -2.47 4.66
N LYS A 95 13.26 -1.32 4.80
CA LYS A 95 13.56 -0.69 6.09
C LYS A 95 12.78 0.62 6.28
N ALA A 96 12.05 1.02 5.25
CA ALA A 96 11.19 2.20 5.29
C ALA A 96 9.97 1.98 6.20
N PRO A 97 9.40 3.02 6.77
CA PRO A 97 8.09 2.94 7.40
C PRO A 97 7.06 2.36 6.43
N VAL A 98 6.21 1.47 6.92
CA VAL A 98 5.14 0.84 6.13
C VAL A 98 3.79 1.26 6.68
N VAL A 99 2.98 1.88 5.83
CA VAL A 99 1.61 2.30 6.12
C VAL A 99 0.65 1.32 5.47
N ILE A 100 -0.32 0.86 6.23
CA ILE A 100 -1.39 -0.04 5.76
C ILE A 100 -2.73 0.67 5.88
N CYS A 101 -3.45 0.77 4.77
CA CYS A 101 -4.79 1.35 4.69
C CYS A 101 -5.81 0.25 4.38
N PRO A 102 -6.40 -0.41 5.38
CA PRO A 102 -7.38 -1.47 5.16
C PRO A 102 -8.62 -0.95 4.44
N ALA A 103 -9.15 -1.78 3.52
CA ALA A 103 -10.46 -1.54 2.91
C ALA A 103 -11.15 -2.87 2.62
N MET A 104 -12.30 -3.10 3.26
CA MET A 104 -13.08 -4.33 3.16
C MET A 104 -14.48 -4.13 3.72
N HIS A 105 -15.38 -5.09 3.54
CA HIS A 105 -16.69 -5.07 4.17
C HIS A 105 -16.58 -5.02 5.71
N SER A 106 -17.53 -4.39 6.39
CA SER A 106 -17.51 -4.24 7.85
C SER A 106 -17.39 -5.56 8.60
N ASP A 107 -18.10 -6.59 8.18
CA ASP A 107 -18.02 -7.91 8.82
C ASP A 107 -16.64 -8.55 8.70
N MET A 108 -15.96 -8.32 7.57
CA MET A 108 -14.56 -8.75 7.41
C MET A 108 -13.62 -7.94 8.31
N TRP A 109 -13.82 -6.63 8.39
CA TRP A 109 -13.03 -5.77 9.26
C TRP A 109 -13.15 -6.14 10.72
N LEU A 110 -14.37 -6.44 11.19
CA LEU A 110 -14.63 -6.82 12.58
C LEU A 110 -14.26 -8.29 12.91
N ASN A 111 -13.91 -9.08 11.91
CA ASN A 111 -13.55 -10.48 12.10
C ASN A 111 -12.24 -10.60 12.91
N GLU A 112 -12.26 -11.46 13.93
CA GLU A 112 -11.13 -11.68 14.84
C GLU A 112 -9.82 -12.05 14.10
N ALA A 113 -9.90 -12.82 13.03
CA ALA A 113 -8.71 -13.21 12.26
C ALA A 113 -8.05 -11.98 11.60
N VAL A 114 -8.85 -11.03 11.11
CA VAL A 114 -8.33 -9.78 10.53
C VAL A 114 -7.74 -8.89 11.63
N GLN A 115 -8.43 -8.75 12.76
CA GLN A 115 -7.94 -7.94 13.88
C GLN A 115 -6.63 -8.52 14.45
N ASN A 116 -6.54 -9.84 14.62
CA ASN A 116 -5.33 -10.51 15.09
C ASN A 116 -4.15 -10.29 14.12
N ASN A 117 -4.38 -10.39 12.81
CA ASN A 117 -3.35 -10.10 11.81
C ASN A 117 -2.88 -8.64 11.86
N LEU A 118 -3.79 -7.70 12.09
CA LEU A 118 -3.44 -6.28 12.25
C LEU A 118 -2.60 -6.06 13.51
N GLU A 119 -2.92 -6.72 14.62
CA GLU A 119 -2.11 -6.62 15.85
C GLU A 119 -0.68 -7.15 15.63
N ILE A 120 -0.52 -8.27 14.89
CA ILE A 120 0.81 -8.78 14.52
C ILE A 120 1.57 -7.72 13.71
N LEU A 121 0.93 -7.05 12.75
CA LEU A 121 1.57 -6.03 11.94
C LEU A 121 1.93 -4.78 12.76
N LYS A 122 1.06 -4.34 13.67
CA LYS A 122 1.36 -3.23 14.60
C LYS A 122 2.55 -3.55 15.50
N GLN A 123 2.64 -4.77 16.05
CA GLN A 123 3.79 -5.22 16.84
C GLN A 123 5.11 -5.19 16.04
N ARG A 124 5.03 -5.32 14.71
CA ARG A 124 6.16 -5.17 13.79
C ARG A 124 6.34 -3.74 13.29
N GLN A 125 5.74 -2.76 13.96
CA GLN A 125 5.85 -1.32 13.67
C GLN A 125 5.24 -0.88 12.34
N PHE A 126 4.30 -1.65 11.77
CA PHE A 126 3.50 -1.17 10.66
C PHE A 126 2.49 -0.13 11.17
N HIS A 127 2.40 0.98 10.47
CA HIS A 127 1.40 2.00 10.78
C HIS A 127 0.08 1.66 10.09
N VAL A 128 -0.98 1.49 10.88
CA VAL A 128 -2.31 1.14 10.33
C VAL A 128 -3.21 2.36 10.41
N ILE A 129 -3.62 2.90 9.26
CA ILE A 129 -4.65 3.93 9.15
C ILE A 129 -6.00 3.19 9.10
N PRO A 130 -6.85 3.34 10.13
CA PRO A 130 -8.11 2.58 10.18
C PRO A 130 -9.04 2.96 9.04
N PRO A 131 -9.91 2.02 8.58
CA PRO A 131 -10.86 2.31 7.54
C PRO A 131 -11.92 3.32 7.99
N ALA A 132 -12.33 4.18 7.06
CA ALA A 132 -13.38 5.17 7.30
C ALA A 132 -14.78 4.54 7.35
N VAL A 133 -15.69 5.24 8.04
CA VAL A 133 -17.11 4.89 8.08
C VAL A 133 -17.83 5.51 6.88
N GLY A 134 -18.73 4.78 6.26
CA GLY A 134 -19.56 5.28 5.17
C GLY A 134 -20.26 4.18 4.39
N ARG A 135 -20.87 4.56 3.24
CA ARG A 135 -21.52 3.61 2.36
C ARG A 135 -20.49 2.64 1.76
N LEU A 136 -20.77 1.36 1.85
CA LEU A 136 -19.98 0.28 1.25
C LEU A 136 -20.39 0.02 -0.22
N THR A 137 -19.95 -1.07 -0.79
CA THR A 137 -20.23 -1.40 -2.20
C THR A 137 -21.73 -1.67 -2.45
N GLY A 138 -22.45 -2.14 -1.43
CA GLY A 138 -23.90 -2.39 -1.48
C GLY A 138 -24.74 -1.18 -1.02
N SER A 139 -25.93 -1.49 -0.49
CA SER A 139 -26.83 -0.51 0.15
C SER A 139 -26.48 -0.22 1.59
N ASP A 140 -25.61 -1.01 2.17
CA ASP A 140 -25.17 -0.97 3.56
C ASP A 140 -24.11 0.10 3.81
N SER A 141 -24.07 0.56 5.04
CA SER A 141 -23.10 1.53 5.54
C SER A 141 -22.42 0.98 6.79
N GLY A 142 -21.14 1.26 6.94
CA GLY A 142 -20.36 0.80 8.07
C GLY A 142 -18.90 1.20 7.98
N VAL A 143 -18.08 0.68 8.89
CA VAL A 143 -16.63 0.83 8.84
C VAL A 143 -16.07 -0.12 7.78
N GLY A 144 -15.18 0.36 6.91
CA GLY A 144 -14.55 -0.51 5.90
C GLY A 144 -14.10 0.21 4.62
N ARG A 145 -14.41 1.49 4.48
CA ARG A 145 -13.96 2.28 3.32
C ARG A 145 -12.51 2.70 3.47
N LEU A 146 -11.80 2.71 2.33
CA LEU A 146 -10.48 3.36 2.29
C LEU A 146 -10.61 4.82 2.74
N PRO A 147 -9.76 5.29 3.67
CA PRO A 147 -9.73 6.69 4.12
C PRO A 147 -9.61 7.67 2.95
N GLU A 148 -9.84 8.94 3.20
CA GLU A 148 -9.65 9.96 2.18
C GLU A 148 -8.16 10.12 1.85
N VAL A 149 -7.86 10.42 0.60
CA VAL A 149 -6.46 10.44 0.10
C VAL A 149 -5.63 11.49 0.84
N THR A 150 -6.23 12.62 1.22
CA THR A 150 -5.57 13.64 2.03
C THR A 150 -5.14 13.12 3.39
N GLU A 151 -6.01 12.39 4.08
CA GLU A 151 -5.73 11.76 5.37
C GLU A 151 -4.59 10.74 5.26
N ILE A 152 -4.63 9.87 4.23
CA ILE A 152 -3.55 8.92 3.98
C ILE A 152 -2.20 9.63 3.78
N ILE A 153 -2.19 10.72 3.01
CA ILE A 153 -0.96 11.49 2.76
C ILE A 153 -0.44 12.14 4.03
N GLU A 154 -1.31 12.84 4.76
CA GLU A 154 -0.93 13.56 5.99
C GLU A 154 -0.35 12.60 7.03
N GLU A 155 -1.04 11.49 7.33
CA GLU A 155 -0.55 10.50 8.28
C GLU A 155 0.74 9.82 7.82
N SER A 156 0.81 9.44 6.53
CA SER A 156 1.99 8.76 5.98
C SER A 156 3.23 9.65 6.02
N LEU A 157 3.12 10.91 5.61
CA LEU A 157 4.24 11.84 5.60
C LEU A 157 4.65 12.27 7.02
N SER A 158 3.73 12.24 7.99
CA SER A 158 4.07 12.53 9.39
C SER A 158 5.11 11.56 9.97
N LEU A 159 5.15 10.32 9.49
CA LEU A 159 6.14 9.31 9.90
C LEU A 159 7.57 9.67 9.47
N LEU A 160 7.72 10.57 8.52
CA LEU A 160 9.01 11.02 7.97
C LEU A 160 9.53 12.30 8.65
N GLN A 161 8.74 12.95 9.49
CA GLN A 161 9.07 14.27 10.09
C GLN A 161 10.29 14.27 11.03
N GLY A 162 10.93 13.13 11.26
CA GLY A 162 12.24 13.02 11.92
C GLY A 162 13.44 13.08 10.98
N SER A 163 13.24 13.01 9.66
CA SER A 163 14.27 13.04 8.63
C SER A 163 14.25 14.42 7.95
N LYS A 164 15.39 15.07 7.92
CA LYS A 164 15.56 16.38 7.27
C LYS A 164 15.20 16.30 5.78
N ILE A 165 14.29 17.19 5.35
CA ILE A 165 13.89 17.46 3.95
C ILE A 165 12.77 16.53 3.46
N LEU A 166 11.53 17.05 3.49
CA LEU A 166 10.31 16.38 3.00
C LEU A 166 10.10 16.49 1.48
N THR A 167 11.11 16.91 0.71
CA THR A 167 11.05 17.00 -0.76
C THR A 167 11.87 15.89 -1.40
N ASP A 168 11.42 15.38 -2.55
CA ASP A 168 12.12 14.39 -3.36
C ASP A 168 12.27 12.99 -2.72
N MET A 169 11.24 12.55 -1.99
CA MET A 169 11.22 11.22 -1.38
C MET A 169 10.73 10.16 -2.37
N ARG A 170 11.27 8.96 -2.24
CA ARG A 170 10.85 7.78 -3.01
C ARG A 170 9.76 7.04 -2.27
N ILE A 171 8.53 7.17 -2.75
CA ILE A 171 7.36 6.56 -2.14
C ILE A 171 6.92 5.36 -2.96
N LEU A 172 6.82 4.22 -2.30
CA LEU A 172 6.28 3.00 -2.88
C LEU A 172 4.80 2.89 -2.54
N ILE A 173 3.97 2.80 -3.57
CA ILE A 173 2.54 2.55 -3.41
C ILE A 173 2.22 1.16 -3.91
N THR A 174 1.44 0.44 -3.13
CA THR A 174 0.88 -0.81 -3.55
C THR A 174 -0.64 -0.75 -3.48
N ALA A 175 -1.29 -1.29 -4.50
CA ALA A 175 -2.72 -1.53 -4.51
C ALA A 175 -2.93 -3.04 -4.29
N GLY A 176 -3.47 -3.38 -3.12
CA GLY A 176 -3.91 -4.73 -2.80
C GLY A 176 -5.36 -4.90 -3.21
N GLY A 177 -5.64 -5.72 -4.22
CA GLY A 177 -7.00 -6.12 -4.60
C GLY A 177 -7.40 -7.42 -3.94
#